data_575f9cb6e0e0ac55b40797709a9c08ae
#
_entry.id   575f9cb6e0e0ac55b40797709a9c08ae
#
_cell.length_a   1.000
_cell.length_b   1.000
_cell.length_c   1.000
_cell.angle_alpha   90.00
_cell.angle_beta   90.00
_cell.angle_gamma   90.00
#
_symmetry.space_group_name_H-M   'P 1'
#
loop_
_entity.id
_entity.type
_entity.pdbx_description
1 polymer ?
#
loop_
_entity_poly.entity_id
_entity_poly.type
_entity_poly.pdbx_seq_one_letter_code
_entity_poly.pdbx_strand_id
1 'polypeptide(L)'
;SVIDELPPGRKPIVTLHQFDSRRISLYQSMHKQIAEGRQVYIVYPLIKESEKIDLKNLEEGYLHVCEEFPEYRVCKVHGKMKPAEKDAQMQLFVSGEAQIMVATTVIEVGVNVPNASVMVIENAERFGLSQLHQLRGRVGRGADQSYCILVTGYKLAEDTRKRLEIMVRTNDGFEIAEADLKLRGPGDLEGTQQSGIAFDLKIADIARDGQLLQYVREVAQTVVDADPHGMLPENEVLWRQLKALRKTNINWAAIS
;
A
#
# COMPACT_ATOMS: atom_id res chain seq x y z
N SER A 1 -5.48 16.87 10.75
CA SER A 1 -5.60 17.63 9.51
C SER A 1 -5.82 16.66 8.35
N VAL A 2 -6.95 16.79 7.70
CA VAL A 2 -7.24 16.05 6.48
C VAL A 2 -6.49 16.77 5.35
N ILE A 3 -5.64 16.06 4.64
CA ILE A 3 -4.95 16.61 3.45
C ILE A 3 -5.82 16.21 2.25
N ASP A 4 -6.74 17.08 1.86
CA ASP A 4 -7.70 16.83 0.79
C ASP A 4 -7.17 17.21 -0.61
N GLU A 5 -6.00 17.83 -0.69
CA GLU A 5 -5.46 18.31 -1.95
C GLU A 5 -4.06 17.77 -2.24
N LEU A 6 -3.83 17.37 -3.49
CA LEU A 6 -2.49 17.06 -3.97
C LEU A 6 -1.61 18.34 -3.92
N PRO A 7 -0.33 18.22 -3.60
CA PRO A 7 0.59 19.36 -3.69
C PRO A 7 0.51 20.03 -5.07
N PRO A 8 0.67 21.36 -5.15
CA PRO A 8 0.58 22.09 -6.42
C PRO A 8 1.45 21.47 -7.52
N GLY A 9 0.88 21.30 -8.71
CA GLY A 9 1.56 20.74 -9.88
C GLY A 9 1.57 19.21 -9.97
N ARG A 10 1.03 18.47 -9.00
CA ARG A 10 0.88 17.00 -9.11
C ARG A 10 -0.43 16.62 -9.80
N LYS A 11 -0.35 15.62 -10.69
CA LYS A 11 -1.51 15.03 -11.35
C LYS A 11 -1.91 13.74 -10.62
N PRO A 12 -3.21 13.41 -10.54
CA PRO A 12 -3.66 12.12 -10.04
C PRO A 12 -3.04 10.98 -10.84
N ILE A 13 -2.64 9.91 -10.15
CA ILE A 13 -2.07 8.72 -10.81
C ILE A 13 -3.21 7.98 -11.50
N VAL A 14 -3.05 7.69 -12.79
CA VAL A 14 -3.98 6.85 -13.55
C VAL A 14 -3.66 5.39 -13.26
N THR A 15 -4.60 4.70 -12.61
CA THR A 15 -4.47 3.27 -12.32
C THR A 15 -5.25 2.46 -13.35
N LEU A 16 -4.61 1.45 -13.93
CA LEU A 16 -5.19 0.55 -14.93
C LEU A 16 -5.04 -0.90 -14.49
N HIS A 17 -6.02 -1.72 -14.79
CA HIS A 17 -5.93 -3.18 -14.65
C HIS A 17 -5.81 -3.82 -16.03
N GLN A 18 -4.85 -4.72 -16.19
CA GLN A 18 -4.63 -5.47 -17.43
C GLN A 18 -4.40 -6.96 -17.11
N PHE A 19 -4.92 -7.82 -17.99
CA PHE A 19 -4.55 -9.23 -17.96
C PHE A 19 -3.18 -9.44 -18.63
N ASP A 20 -2.45 -10.45 -18.17
CA ASP A 20 -1.16 -10.83 -18.72
C ASP A 20 -1.17 -11.07 -20.24
N SER A 21 -2.29 -11.52 -20.79
CA SER A 21 -2.52 -11.66 -22.25
C SER A 21 -2.33 -10.37 -23.05
N ARG A 22 -2.34 -9.20 -22.42
CA ARG A 22 -2.09 -7.89 -23.05
C ARG A 22 -0.66 -7.38 -22.87
N ARG A 23 0.28 -8.24 -22.57
CA ARG A 23 1.68 -7.88 -22.28
C ARG A 23 2.37 -7.12 -23.41
N ILE A 24 2.10 -7.47 -24.66
CA ILE A 24 2.64 -6.73 -25.82
C ILE A 24 2.22 -5.26 -25.78
N SER A 25 0.94 -4.98 -25.53
CA SER A 25 0.44 -3.60 -25.44
C SER A 25 1.04 -2.85 -24.23
N LEU A 26 1.29 -3.54 -23.13
CA LEU A 26 1.97 -2.98 -21.97
C LEU A 26 3.39 -2.55 -22.33
N TYR A 27 4.17 -3.42 -22.96
CA TYR A 27 5.55 -3.12 -23.36
C TYR A 27 5.62 -1.99 -24.38
N GLN A 28 4.71 -1.92 -25.36
CA GLN A 28 4.61 -0.79 -26.27
C GLN A 28 4.38 0.54 -25.53
N SER A 29 3.52 0.53 -24.53
CA SER A 29 3.27 1.70 -23.69
C SER A 29 4.49 2.09 -22.86
N MET A 30 5.23 1.10 -22.33
CA MET A 30 6.47 1.34 -21.60
C MET A 30 7.56 1.92 -22.52
N HIS A 31 7.74 1.39 -23.72
CA HIS A 31 8.68 1.94 -24.73
C HIS A 31 8.40 3.42 -25.00
N LYS A 32 7.12 3.77 -25.18
CA LYS A 32 6.72 5.16 -25.39
C LYS A 32 7.12 6.05 -24.21
N GLN A 33 6.83 5.61 -22.99
CA GLN A 33 7.14 6.38 -21.77
C GLN A 33 8.66 6.53 -21.58
N ILE A 34 9.43 5.48 -21.85
CA ILE A 34 10.90 5.52 -21.74
C ILE A 34 11.49 6.42 -22.82
N ALA A 35 10.98 6.37 -24.05
CA ALA A 35 11.40 7.25 -25.16
C ALA A 35 11.13 8.74 -24.86
N GLU A 36 10.11 9.04 -24.04
CA GLU A 36 9.82 10.38 -23.50
C GLU A 36 10.74 10.76 -22.32
N GLY A 37 11.71 9.93 -21.98
CA GLY A 37 12.68 10.15 -20.90
C GLY A 37 12.20 9.70 -19.52
N ARG A 38 11.11 8.90 -19.41
CA ARG A 38 10.57 8.42 -18.15
C ARG A 38 11.23 7.14 -17.68
N GLN A 39 11.11 6.86 -16.39
CA GLN A 39 11.59 5.61 -15.80
C GLN A 39 10.42 4.75 -15.32
N VAL A 40 10.64 3.43 -15.32
CA VAL A 40 9.62 2.42 -15.04
C VAL A 40 10.03 1.54 -13.87
N TYR A 41 9.13 1.34 -12.92
CA TYR A 41 9.20 0.28 -11.92
C TYR A 41 8.40 -0.93 -12.39
N ILE A 42 8.96 -2.13 -12.24
CA ILE A 42 8.25 -3.41 -12.37
C ILE A 42 8.40 -4.15 -11.04
N VAL A 43 7.30 -4.39 -10.34
CA VAL A 43 7.31 -4.96 -8.99
C VAL A 43 6.67 -6.33 -8.99
N TYR A 44 7.40 -7.33 -8.50
CA TYR A 44 6.94 -8.69 -8.27
C TYR A 44 6.57 -8.90 -6.80
N PRO A 45 5.54 -9.71 -6.49
CA PRO A 45 5.25 -10.07 -5.11
C PRO A 45 6.41 -10.84 -4.48
N LEU A 46 6.58 -10.69 -3.18
CA LEU A 46 7.46 -11.51 -2.36
C LEU A 46 6.70 -11.90 -1.10
N ILE A 47 6.26 -13.14 -1.05
CA ILE A 47 5.50 -13.70 0.06
C ILE A 47 6.38 -14.75 0.76
N LYS A 48 6.43 -14.74 2.09
CA LYS A 48 7.31 -15.61 2.88
C LYS A 48 7.12 -17.11 2.56
N GLU A 49 5.87 -17.51 2.38
CA GLU A 49 5.49 -18.91 2.11
C GLU A 49 5.93 -19.39 0.72
N SER A 50 6.13 -18.48 -0.24
CA SER A 50 6.51 -18.77 -1.63
C SER A 50 7.79 -18.08 -2.08
N GLU A 51 8.61 -17.62 -1.15
CA GLU A 51 9.77 -16.76 -1.40
C GLU A 51 10.73 -17.27 -2.51
N LYS A 52 10.99 -18.59 -2.53
CA LYS A 52 11.87 -19.19 -3.56
C LYS A 52 11.26 -19.09 -4.97
N ILE A 53 9.95 -19.30 -5.07
CA ILE A 53 9.20 -19.22 -6.33
C ILE A 53 9.13 -17.75 -6.79
N ASP A 54 8.87 -16.86 -5.86
CA ASP A 54 8.75 -15.43 -6.15
C ASP A 54 10.08 -14.82 -6.62
N LEU A 55 11.20 -15.23 -6.03
CA LEU A 55 12.53 -14.84 -6.49
C LEU A 55 12.84 -15.43 -7.87
N LYS A 56 12.44 -16.66 -8.15
CA LYS A 56 12.57 -17.25 -9.47
C LYS A 56 11.76 -16.48 -10.51
N ASN A 57 10.51 -16.15 -10.19
CA ASN A 57 9.64 -15.35 -11.06
C ASN A 57 10.23 -13.95 -11.34
N LEU A 58 10.83 -13.31 -10.33
CA LEU A 58 11.55 -12.05 -10.51
C LEU A 58 12.75 -12.22 -11.46
N GLU A 59 13.55 -13.27 -11.28
CA GLU A 59 14.73 -13.51 -12.15
C GLU A 59 14.31 -13.75 -13.61
N GLU A 60 13.32 -14.62 -13.82
CA GLU A 60 12.77 -14.88 -15.15
C GLU A 60 12.17 -13.60 -15.77
N GLY A 61 11.41 -12.83 -14.99
CA GLY A 61 10.88 -11.56 -15.44
C GLY A 61 11.93 -10.51 -15.74
N TYR A 62 13.00 -10.44 -14.94
CA TYR A 62 14.14 -9.56 -15.22
C TYR A 62 14.81 -9.90 -16.55
N LEU A 63 15.11 -11.18 -16.80
CA LEU A 63 15.71 -11.64 -18.04
C LEU A 63 14.83 -11.31 -19.25
N HIS A 64 13.52 -11.59 -19.13
CA HIS A 64 12.57 -11.28 -20.18
C HIS A 64 12.48 -9.77 -20.47
N VAL A 65 12.49 -8.93 -19.45
CA VAL A 65 12.52 -7.47 -19.63
C VAL A 65 13.81 -7.02 -20.31
N CYS A 66 14.97 -7.62 -19.99
CA CYS A 66 16.22 -7.31 -20.67
C CYS A 66 16.19 -7.70 -22.16
N GLU A 67 15.52 -8.81 -22.50
CA GLU A 67 15.34 -9.26 -23.89
C GLU A 67 14.41 -8.33 -24.70
N GLU A 68 13.31 -7.88 -24.05
CA GLU A 68 12.32 -7.01 -24.69
C GLU A 68 12.77 -5.54 -24.81
N PHE A 69 13.69 -5.10 -23.95
CA PHE A 69 14.20 -3.73 -23.91
C PHE A 69 15.73 -3.66 -24.05
N PRO A 70 16.30 -4.23 -25.12
CA PRO A 70 17.77 -4.35 -25.27
C PRO A 70 18.49 -3.01 -25.38
N GLU A 71 17.80 -1.95 -25.79
CA GLU A 71 18.34 -0.59 -25.91
C GLU A 71 18.36 0.19 -24.57
N TYR A 72 17.70 -0.34 -23.53
CA TYR A 72 17.59 0.30 -22.22
C TYR A 72 18.31 -0.49 -21.14
N ARG A 73 18.85 0.24 -20.19
CA ARG A 73 19.49 -0.41 -19.04
C ARG A 73 18.43 -0.79 -18.01
N VAL A 74 18.43 -2.07 -17.66
CA VAL A 74 17.54 -2.64 -16.64
C VAL A 74 18.37 -2.92 -15.39
N CYS A 75 17.93 -2.46 -14.23
CA CYS A 75 18.50 -2.82 -12.94
C CYS A 75 17.54 -3.71 -12.15
N LYS A 76 18.08 -4.45 -11.18
CA LYS A 76 17.33 -5.42 -10.38
C LYS A 76 17.59 -5.22 -8.89
N VAL A 77 16.52 -5.22 -8.07
CA VAL A 77 16.59 -5.04 -6.62
C VAL A 77 15.67 -6.01 -5.89
N HIS A 78 16.22 -6.80 -4.97
CA HIS A 78 15.43 -7.68 -4.11
C HIS A 78 16.04 -7.85 -2.71
N GLY A 79 15.26 -8.35 -1.76
CA GLY A 79 15.62 -8.40 -0.34
C GLY A 79 16.83 -9.26 0.01
N LYS A 80 17.19 -10.25 -0.84
CA LYS A 80 18.36 -11.14 -0.62
C LYS A 80 19.69 -10.61 -1.14
N MET A 81 19.68 -9.47 -1.84
CA MET A 81 20.92 -8.83 -2.26
C MET A 81 21.70 -8.28 -1.07
N LYS A 82 23.02 -8.31 -1.18
CA LYS A 82 23.90 -7.64 -0.20
C LYS A 82 23.62 -6.12 -0.24
N PRO A 83 23.69 -5.42 0.92
CA PRO A 83 23.40 -3.99 0.97
C PRO A 83 24.16 -3.16 -0.09
N ALA A 84 25.46 -3.37 -0.23
CA ALA A 84 26.27 -2.65 -1.20
C ALA A 84 25.85 -2.89 -2.67
N GLU A 85 25.42 -4.12 -2.99
CA GLU A 85 24.92 -4.45 -4.33
C GLU A 85 23.57 -3.79 -4.58
N LYS A 86 22.68 -3.85 -3.57
CA LYS A 86 21.37 -3.19 -3.61
C LYS A 86 21.52 -1.69 -3.82
N ASP A 87 22.44 -1.04 -3.07
CA ASP A 87 22.71 0.39 -3.18
C ASP A 87 23.25 0.74 -4.55
N ALA A 88 24.15 -0.07 -5.12
CA ALA A 88 24.68 0.14 -6.46
C ALA A 88 23.59 0.08 -7.53
N GLN A 89 22.69 -0.91 -7.47
CA GLN A 89 21.57 -1.02 -8.40
C GLN A 89 20.58 0.14 -8.25
N MET A 90 20.30 0.55 -7.01
CA MET A 90 19.46 1.72 -6.74
C MET A 90 20.05 3.00 -7.31
N GLN A 91 21.36 3.21 -7.18
CA GLN A 91 22.05 4.39 -7.73
C GLN A 91 21.93 4.47 -9.25
N LEU A 92 22.03 3.35 -9.97
CA LEU A 92 21.83 3.31 -11.43
C LEU A 92 20.44 3.83 -11.83
N PHE A 93 19.43 3.53 -11.01
CA PHE A 93 18.07 4.00 -11.28
C PHE A 93 17.89 5.47 -10.88
N VAL A 94 18.39 5.87 -9.71
CA VAL A 94 18.31 7.26 -9.23
C VAL A 94 19.04 8.23 -10.15
N SER A 95 20.21 7.84 -10.65
CA SER A 95 21.01 8.66 -11.61
C SER A 95 20.39 8.73 -13.01
N GLY A 96 19.38 7.90 -13.31
CA GLY A 96 18.78 7.81 -14.64
C GLY A 96 19.58 6.96 -15.63
N GLU A 97 20.68 6.34 -15.19
CA GLU A 97 21.44 5.41 -16.03
C GLU A 97 20.65 4.14 -16.36
N ALA A 98 19.83 3.67 -15.44
CA ALA A 98 18.86 2.60 -15.68
C ALA A 98 17.46 3.20 -15.89
N GLN A 99 16.79 2.82 -16.97
CA GLN A 99 15.44 3.27 -17.31
C GLN A 99 14.37 2.38 -16.69
N ILE A 100 14.70 1.13 -16.42
CA ILE A 100 13.76 0.16 -15.85
C ILE A 100 14.38 -0.45 -14.58
N MET A 101 13.58 -0.51 -13.51
CA MET A 101 13.91 -1.24 -12.30
C MET A 101 12.94 -2.39 -12.10
N VAL A 102 13.46 -3.62 -12.04
CA VAL A 102 12.71 -4.82 -11.67
C VAL A 102 13.00 -5.14 -10.21
N ALA A 103 11.97 -5.21 -9.38
CA ALA A 103 12.16 -5.38 -7.95
C ALA A 103 11.07 -6.25 -7.30
N THR A 104 11.37 -6.76 -6.11
CA THR A 104 10.33 -7.26 -5.19
C THR A 104 9.76 -6.13 -4.35
N THR A 105 8.75 -6.42 -3.53
CA THR A 105 8.07 -5.45 -2.61
C THR A 105 9.00 -4.68 -1.67
N VAL A 106 10.28 -5.03 -1.60
CA VAL A 106 11.31 -4.39 -0.76
C VAL A 106 11.66 -2.96 -1.22
N ILE A 107 10.93 -2.38 -2.18
CA ILE A 107 11.04 -0.93 -2.49
C ILE A 107 10.42 -0.10 -1.32
N GLU A 108 10.68 -0.52 -0.10
CA GLU A 108 10.28 0.20 1.10
C GLU A 108 11.13 1.45 1.36
N VAL A 109 12.25 1.56 0.69
CA VAL A 109 13.21 2.61 0.99
C VAL A 109 12.83 3.89 0.24
N GLY A 110 12.60 4.94 1.00
CA GLY A 110 12.23 6.29 0.61
C GLY A 110 13.10 7.00 -0.42
N VAL A 111 13.51 6.31 -1.47
CA VAL A 111 14.21 6.90 -2.60
C VAL A 111 13.16 7.62 -3.45
N ASN A 112 13.32 8.92 -3.53
CA ASN A 112 12.49 9.76 -4.38
C ASN A 112 13.08 9.80 -5.78
N VAL A 113 12.40 9.20 -6.76
CA VAL A 113 12.76 9.28 -8.19
C VAL A 113 11.64 9.99 -8.92
N PRO A 114 11.68 11.33 -9.02
CA PRO A 114 10.59 12.12 -9.64
C PRO A 114 10.31 11.72 -11.08
N ASN A 115 11.32 11.23 -11.79
CA ASN A 115 11.23 10.80 -13.19
C ASN A 115 10.60 9.41 -13.36
N ALA A 116 10.44 8.62 -12.30
CA ALA A 116 9.74 7.35 -12.33
C ALA A 116 8.23 7.59 -12.35
N SER A 117 7.64 7.54 -13.52
CA SER A 117 6.24 7.84 -13.78
C SER A 117 5.38 6.61 -14.06
N VAL A 118 5.98 5.44 -14.23
CA VAL A 118 5.25 4.20 -14.51
C VAL A 118 5.58 3.15 -13.44
N MET A 119 4.52 2.61 -12.83
CA MET A 119 4.58 1.48 -11.91
C MET A 119 3.81 0.31 -12.52
N VAL A 120 4.48 -0.78 -12.81
CA VAL A 120 3.90 -2.05 -13.20
C VAL A 120 3.94 -2.99 -12.01
N ILE A 121 2.80 -3.51 -11.58
CA ILE A 121 2.70 -4.47 -10.47
C ILE A 121 2.30 -5.82 -11.05
N GLU A 122 3.24 -6.73 -11.06
CA GLU A 122 3.06 -8.10 -11.55
C GLU A 122 2.35 -8.97 -10.52
N ASN A 123 1.48 -9.86 -10.99
CA ASN A 123 0.64 -10.71 -10.14
C ASN A 123 -0.09 -9.88 -9.06
N ALA A 124 -0.72 -8.79 -9.47
CA ALA A 124 -1.35 -7.83 -8.57
C ALA A 124 -2.44 -8.48 -7.69
N GLU A 125 -3.02 -9.59 -8.11
CA GLU A 125 -3.96 -10.42 -7.34
C GLU A 125 -3.38 -10.94 -6.01
N ARG A 126 -2.06 -11.03 -5.89
CA ARG A 126 -1.36 -11.53 -4.71
C ARG A 126 -1.07 -10.45 -3.66
N PHE A 127 -1.38 -9.21 -3.96
CA PHE A 127 -1.18 -8.09 -3.04
C PHE A 127 -2.45 -7.72 -2.29
N GLY A 128 -2.29 -7.30 -1.04
CA GLY A 128 -3.34 -6.61 -0.30
C GLY A 128 -3.58 -5.19 -0.83
N LEU A 129 -4.77 -4.65 -0.57
CA LEU A 129 -5.18 -3.33 -1.05
C LEU A 129 -4.26 -2.21 -0.54
N SER A 130 -3.89 -2.29 0.72
CA SER A 130 -2.94 -1.37 1.37
C SER A 130 -1.55 -1.41 0.69
N GLN A 131 -1.04 -2.60 0.35
CA GLN A 131 0.24 -2.76 -0.34
C GLN A 131 0.21 -2.16 -1.76
N LEU A 132 -0.88 -2.41 -2.52
CA LEU A 132 -1.07 -1.83 -3.85
C LEU A 132 -1.09 -0.30 -3.78
N HIS A 133 -1.76 0.28 -2.78
CA HIS A 133 -1.78 1.71 -2.57
C HIS A 133 -0.40 2.29 -2.25
N GLN A 134 0.37 1.63 -1.38
CA GLN A 134 1.74 2.05 -1.06
C GLN A 134 2.66 2.01 -2.29
N LEU A 135 2.58 0.94 -3.11
CA LEU A 135 3.36 0.81 -4.33
C LEU A 135 2.98 1.89 -5.34
N ARG A 136 1.68 2.13 -5.56
CA ARG A 136 1.20 3.21 -6.41
C ARG A 136 1.77 4.56 -5.99
N GLY A 137 1.84 4.84 -4.70
CA GLY A 137 2.38 6.08 -4.15
C GLY A 137 3.90 6.28 -4.35
N ARG A 138 4.60 5.32 -4.95
CA ARG A 138 6.03 5.46 -5.32
C ARG A 138 6.24 6.22 -6.62
N VAL A 139 5.24 6.31 -7.45
CA VAL A 139 5.21 7.18 -8.64
C VAL A 139 4.33 8.42 -8.40
N GLY A 140 4.22 9.32 -9.36
CA GLY A 140 3.40 10.54 -9.21
C GLY A 140 4.06 11.64 -8.38
N ARG A 141 5.39 11.62 -8.25
CA ARG A 141 6.15 12.61 -7.49
C ARG A 141 6.68 13.76 -8.35
N GLY A 142 6.61 13.61 -9.67
CA GLY A 142 6.92 14.64 -10.66
C GLY A 142 5.66 15.39 -11.13
N ALA A 143 5.85 16.38 -12.02
CA ALA A 143 4.77 17.16 -12.63
C ALA A 143 4.06 16.42 -13.77
N ASP A 144 4.65 15.33 -14.27
CA ASP A 144 4.12 14.59 -15.41
C ASP A 144 3.08 13.56 -15.00
N GLN A 145 2.24 13.17 -15.97
CA GLN A 145 1.26 12.12 -15.74
C GLN A 145 1.93 10.81 -15.38
N SER A 146 1.49 10.20 -14.29
CA SER A 146 1.99 8.90 -13.84
C SER A 146 0.92 7.83 -13.93
N TYR A 147 1.39 6.60 -14.15
CA TYR A 147 0.55 5.43 -14.39
C TYR A 147 0.91 4.30 -13.43
N CYS A 148 -0.11 3.61 -12.93
CA CYS A 148 0.03 2.38 -12.16
C CYS A 148 -0.74 1.28 -12.87
N ILE A 149 -0.03 0.26 -13.38
CA ILE A 149 -0.62 -0.84 -14.14
C ILE A 149 -0.60 -2.09 -13.28
N LEU A 150 -1.78 -2.61 -12.97
CA LEU A 150 -1.99 -3.83 -12.20
C LEU A 150 -2.12 -4.99 -13.18
N VAL A 151 -1.09 -5.84 -13.25
CA VAL A 151 -1.07 -7.01 -14.15
C VAL A 151 -1.50 -8.24 -13.38
N THR A 152 -2.45 -9.00 -13.92
CA THR A 152 -2.99 -10.21 -13.27
C THR A 152 -3.13 -11.36 -14.25
N GLY A 153 -3.20 -12.56 -13.67
CA GLY A 153 -3.67 -13.74 -14.39
C GLY A 153 -5.16 -13.65 -14.77
N TYR A 154 -5.60 -14.56 -15.61
CA TYR A 154 -6.97 -14.57 -16.16
C TYR A 154 -8.05 -14.89 -15.12
N LYS A 155 -7.74 -15.80 -14.17
CA LYS A 155 -8.72 -16.25 -13.16
C LYS A 155 -8.54 -15.41 -11.88
N LEU A 156 -9.56 -14.61 -11.57
CA LEU A 156 -9.59 -13.80 -10.37
C LEU A 156 -10.77 -14.21 -9.49
N ALA A 157 -10.50 -14.37 -8.18
CA ALA A 157 -11.54 -14.47 -7.17
C ALA A 157 -12.35 -13.16 -7.10
N GLU A 158 -13.58 -13.21 -6.65
CA GLU A 158 -14.47 -12.04 -6.60
C GLU A 158 -13.89 -10.92 -5.70
N ASP A 159 -13.36 -11.25 -4.54
CA ASP A 159 -12.76 -10.28 -3.61
C ASP A 159 -11.51 -9.62 -4.21
N THR A 160 -10.72 -10.38 -4.95
CA THR A 160 -9.58 -9.84 -5.69
C THR A 160 -10.02 -8.84 -6.76
N ARG A 161 -11.07 -9.18 -7.50
CA ARG A 161 -11.64 -8.28 -8.51
C ARG A 161 -12.12 -6.98 -7.87
N LYS A 162 -12.86 -7.05 -6.76
CA LYS A 162 -13.29 -5.87 -5.99
C LYS A 162 -12.12 -5.00 -5.54
N ARG A 163 -11.03 -5.61 -5.04
CA ARG A 163 -9.81 -4.88 -4.66
C ARG A 163 -9.19 -4.11 -5.83
N LEU A 164 -9.06 -4.77 -6.98
CA LEU A 164 -8.50 -4.14 -8.18
C LEU A 164 -9.40 -3.01 -8.71
N GLU A 165 -10.72 -3.20 -8.72
CA GLU A 165 -11.70 -2.19 -9.10
C GLU A 165 -11.60 -0.93 -8.22
N ILE A 166 -11.46 -1.10 -6.92
CA ILE A 166 -11.28 0.02 -5.98
C ILE A 166 -9.99 0.77 -6.31
N MET A 167 -8.87 0.06 -6.53
CA MET A 167 -7.59 0.69 -6.89
C MET A 167 -7.67 1.48 -8.19
N VAL A 168 -8.43 1.00 -9.18
CA VAL A 168 -8.63 1.70 -10.46
C VAL A 168 -9.52 2.92 -10.30
N ARG A 169 -10.56 2.83 -9.45
CA ARG A 169 -11.58 3.87 -9.29
C ARG A 169 -11.09 5.08 -8.51
N THR A 170 -10.32 4.88 -7.43
CA THR A 170 -9.97 5.97 -6.51
C THR A 170 -8.49 6.06 -6.21
N ASN A 171 -8.03 7.31 -5.98
CA ASN A 171 -6.70 7.61 -5.43
C ASN A 171 -6.77 7.96 -3.94
N ASP A 172 -7.97 8.08 -3.36
CA ASP A 172 -8.17 8.43 -1.96
C ASP A 172 -7.74 7.29 -1.03
N GLY A 173 -6.74 7.55 -0.20
CA GLY A 173 -6.21 6.59 0.76
C GLY A 173 -7.21 6.21 1.86
N PHE A 174 -8.12 7.11 2.23
CA PHE A 174 -9.16 6.82 3.23
C PHE A 174 -10.21 5.86 2.66
N GLU A 175 -10.67 6.11 1.43
CA GLU A 175 -11.60 5.21 0.74
C GLU A 175 -11.00 3.81 0.56
N ILE A 176 -9.71 3.74 0.21
CA ILE A 176 -8.98 2.49 0.07
C ILE A 176 -8.85 1.76 1.42
N ALA A 177 -8.52 2.47 2.50
CA ALA A 177 -8.41 1.88 3.83
C ALA A 177 -9.76 1.36 4.35
N GLU A 178 -10.83 2.10 4.15
CA GLU A 178 -12.20 1.68 4.48
C GLU A 178 -12.62 0.43 3.70
N ALA A 179 -12.30 0.40 2.42
CA ALA A 179 -12.57 -0.75 1.56
C ALA A 179 -11.75 -1.99 1.96
N ASP A 180 -10.46 -1.81 2.31
CA ASP A 180 -9.59 -2.90 2.80
C ASP A 180 -10.16 -3.52 4.08
N LEU A 181 -10.64 -2.68 4.99
CA LEU A 181 -11.29 -3.12 6.23
C LEU A 181 -12.58 -3.91 5.96
N LYS A 182 -13.42 -3.41 5.05
CA LYS A 182 -14.68 -4.08 4.66
C LYS A 182 -14.45 -5.43 3.98
N LEU A 183 -13.43 -5.53 3.13
CA LEU A 183 -13.11 -6.76 2.40
C LEU A 183 -12.47 -7.84 3.27
N ARG A 184 -11.73 -7.44 4.31
CA ARG A 184 -11.16 -8.40 5.28
C ARG A 184 -12.21 -9.05 6.16
N GLY A 185 -13.34 -8.38 6.37
CA GLY A 185 -14.41 -8.84 7.25
C GLY A 185 -14.04 -8.84 8.75
N PRO A 186 -15.00 -9.07 9.64
CA PRO A 186 -14.74 -9.06 11.09
C PRO A 186 -13.86 -10.21 11.58
N GLY A 187 -13.67 -11.29 10.79
CA GLY A 187 -12.86 -12.45 11.17
C GLY A 187 -11.34 -12.26 11.03
N ASP A 188 -10.87 -11.38 10.12
CA ASP A 188 -9.42 -11.17 9.90
C ASP A 188 -8.80 -10.14 10.87
N LEU A 189 -9.60 -9.50 11.70
CA LEU A 189 -9.08 -8.72 12.84
C LEU A 189 -8.38 -9.61 13.88
N GLU A 190 -8.65 -10.93 13.88
CA GLU A 190 -7.91 -11.91 14.69
C GLU A 190 -6.47 -12.14 14.20
N GLY A 191 -6.16 -11.91 12.93
CA GLY A 191 -4.81 -12.04 12.35
C GLY A 191 -3.83 -10.94 12.77
N THR A 192 -4.30 -9.83 13.33
CA THR A 192 -3.49 -8.75 13.90
C THR A 192 -3.22 -8.94 15.40
N GLN A 193 -3.04 -10.17 15.85
CA GLN A 193 -2.59 -10.46 17.23
C GLN A 193 -1.18 -9.92 17.56
N GLN A 194 -0.53 -9.15 16.68
CA GLN A 194 0.70 -8.45 17.04
C GLN A 194 0.51 -7.17 17.86
N SER A 195 -0.71 -6.68 18.01
CA SER A 195 -1.01 -5.53 18.90
C SER A 195 -1.99 -5.81 20.03
N GLY A 196 -2.26 -7.07 20.37
CA GLY A 196 -2.78 -7.49 21.69
C GLY A 196 -4.11 -6.90 22.19
N ILE A 197 -4.91 -6.24 21.34
CA ILE A 197 -6.17 -5.62 21.78
C ILE A 197 -7.29 -6.15 20.88
N ALA A 198 -8.03 -7.13 21.39
CA ALA A 198 -9.35 -7.44 20.88
C ALA A 198 -10.28 -6.27 21.28
N PHE A 199 -10.67 -5.43 20.30
CA PHE A 199 -11.73 -4.46 20.52
C PHE A 199 -13.07 -5.20 20.53
N ASP A 200 -13.47 -5.67 21.71
CA ASP A 200 -14.82 -6.21 21.92
C ASP A 200 -15.83 -5.05 22.06
N LEU A 201 -16.15 -4.44 20.93
CA LEU A 201 -17.18 -3.40 20.86
C LEU A 201 -18.54 -4.08 20.77
N LYS A 202 -19.28 -4.07 21.87
CA LYS A 202 -20.58 -4.74 21.99
C LYS A 202 -21.66 -4.23 21.05
N ILE A 203 -21.55 -3.00 20.54
CA ILE A 203 -22.63 -2.31 19.82
C ILE A 203 -22.13 -1.68 18.50
N ALA A 204 -20.85 -1.35 18.36
CA ALA A 204 -20.28 -0.66 17.20
C ALA A 204 -19.42 -1.60 16.36
N ASP A 205 -19.52 -1.45 15.05
CA ASP A 205 -18.65 -2.08 14.05
C ASP A 205 -17.71 -1.01 13.48
N ILE A 206 -16.41 -1.14 13.73
CA ILE A 206 -15.38 -0.16 13.30
C ILE A 206 -15.40 0.03 11.78
N ALA A 207 -15.70 -1.03 11.02
CA ALA A 207 -15.76 -0.97 9.56
C ALA A 207 -16.99 -0.22 9.03
N ARG A 208 -18.11 -0.31 9.75
CA ARG A 208 -19.39 0.32 9.37
C ARG A 208 -19.55 1.71 9.95
N ASP A 209 -19.07 1.91 11.17
CA ASP A 209 -19.40 3.06 12.00
C ASP A 209 -18.23 4.06 12.10
N GLY A 210 -17.34 4.15 11.08
CA GLY A 210 -16.14 4.98 11.09
C GLY A 210 -16.38 6.47 11.37
N GLN A 211 -17.48 7.06 10.86
CA GLN A 211 -17.86 8.45 11.17
C GLN A 211 -18.29 8.61 12.62
N LEU A 212 -18.99 7.60 13.17
CA LEU A 212 -19.39 7.57 14.57
C LEU A 212 -18.15 7.48 15.48
N LEU A 213 -17.13 6.76 15.08
CA LEU A 213 -15.87 6.62 15.83
C LEU A 213 -15.17 7.98 15.99
N GLN A 214 -15.13 8.80 14.93
CA GLN A 214 -14.56 10.14 15.00
C GLN A 214 -15.33 11.03 15.98
N TYR A 215 -16.66 11.04 15.89
CA TYR A 215 -17.51 11.78 16.80
C TYR A 215 -17.34 11.33 18.26
N VAL A 216 -17.35 10.02 18.51
CA VAL A 216 -17.15 9.46 19.86
C VAL A 216 -15.78 9.83 20.43
N ARG A 217 -14.72 9.87 19.58
CA ARG A 217 -13.39 10.31 19.99
C ARG A 217 -13.39 11.78 20.44
N GLU A 218 -14.06 12.66 19.73
CA GLU A 218 -14.17 14.08 20.09
C GLU A 218 -14.94 14.25 21.41
N VAL A 219 -16.03 13.51 21.60
CA VAL A 219 -16.80 13.51 22.85
C VAL A 219 -15.94 12.96 24.00
N ALA A 220 -15.22 11.86 23.79
CA ALA A 220 -14.34 11.29 24.81
C ALA A 220 -13.21 12.26 25.20
N GLN A 221 -12.62 12.97 24.22
CA GLN A 221 -11.60 13.98 24.49
C GLN A 221 -12.17 15.13 25.34
N THR A 222 -13.36 15.61 25.01
CA THR A 222 -14.05 16.66 25.80
C THR A 222 -14.28 16.23 27.24
N VAL A 223 -14.69 14.98 27.44
CA VAL A 223 -14.92 14.45 28.81
C VAL A 223 -13.61 14.34 29.58
N VAL A 224 -12.54 13.84 28.94
CA VAL A 224 -11.21 13.71 29.60
C VAL A 224 -10.60 15.08 29.93
N ASP A 225 -10.76 16.05 29.02
CA ASP A 225 -10.25 17.42 29.24
C ASP A 225 -10.99 18.15 30.37
N ALA A 226 -12.31 17.92 30.50
CA ALA A 226 -13.15 18.51 31.56
C ALA A 226 -12.99 17.78 32.91
N ASP A 227 -12.69 16.49 32.90
CA ASP A 227 -12.63 15.64 34.10
C ASP A 227 -11.47 14.65 34.05
N PRO A 228 -10.21 15.11 34.02
CA PRO A 228 -9.02 14.26 33.87
C PRO A 228 -8.82 13.29 35.04
N HIS A 229 -9.44 13.55 36.19
CA HIS A 229 -9.30 12.73 37.39
C HIS A 229 -10.55 11.90 37.70
N GLY A 230 -11.62 12.01 36.94
CA GLY A 230 -12.88 11.26 37.14
C GLY A 230 -13.61 11.65 38.41
N MET A 231 -13.66 12.95 38.74
CA MET A 231 -14.22 13.48 39.97
C MET A 231 -15.63 14.05 39.76
N LEU A 232 -16.06 14.31 38.55
CA LEU A 232 -17.37 14.88 38.27
C LEU A 232 -18.47 13.79 38.36
N PRO A 233 -19.54 14.05 39.13
CA PRO A 233 -20.63 13.08 39.30
C PRO A 233 -21.28 12.63 38.01
N GLU A 234 -21.42 13.52 37.03
CA GLU A 234 -21.98 13.24 35.72
C GLU A 234 -21.17 12.21 34.94
N ASN A 235 -19.87 12.09 35.18
CA ASN A 235 -18.98 11.15 34.51
C ASN A 235 -18.72 9.85 35.29
N GLU A 236 -19.28 9.71 36.48
CA GLU A 236 -19.05 8.56 37.39
C GLU A 236 -19.28 7.21 36.69
N VAL A 237 -20.32 7.09 35.89
CA VAL A 237 -20.67 5.85 35.20
C VAL A 237 -19.58 5.48 34.17
N LEU A 238 -19.06 6.46 33.42
CA LEU A 238 -18.00 6.25 32.43
C LEU A 238 -16.71 5.80 33.10
N TRP A 239 -16.28 6.48 34.15
CA TRP A 239 -15.05 6.15 34.87
C TRP A 239 -15.14 4.82 35.62
N ARG A 240 -16.31 4.47 36.14
CA ARG A 240 -16.56 3.16 36.76
C ARG A 240 -16.45 2.03 35.75
N GLN A 241 -17.03 2.19 34.55
CA GLN A 241 -16.90 1.21 33.46
C GLN A 241 -15.44 1.09 32.95
N LEU A 242 -14.76 2.20 32.79
CA LEU A 242 -13.36 2.18 32.39
C LEU A 242 -12.46 1.46 33.39
N LYS A 243 -12.69 1.66 34.69
CA LYS A 243 -12.00 0.93 35.78
C LYS A 243 -12.32 -0.58 35.75
N ALA A 244 -13.56 -0.96 35.44
CA ALA A 244 -13.96 -2.37 35.31
C ALA A 244 -13.23 -3.04 34.11
N LEU A 245 -13.14 -2.37 32.97
CA LEU A 245 -12.40 -2.85 31.79
C LEU A 245 -10.90 -2.98 32.05
N ARG A 246 -10.29 -2.08 32.85
CA ARG A 246 -8.87 -2.17 33.23
C ARG A 246 -8.56 -3.39 34.13
N LYS A 247 -9.51 -3.87 34.90
CA LYS A 247 -9.34 -5.09 35.72
C LYS A 247 -9.29 -6.38 34.91
N THR A 248 -9.72 -6.36 33.65
CA THR A 248 -9.68 -7.49 32.71
C THR A 248 -8.41 -7.50 31.83
N ASN A 249 -7.27 -7.10 32.34
CA ASN A 249 -5.92 -7.27 31.75
C ASN A 249 -5.63 -6.55 30.42
N ILE A 250 -6.13 -5.35 30.19
CA ILE A 250 -5.65 -4.53 29.08
C ILE A 250 -4.63 -3.52 29.60
N ASN A 251 -3.35 -3.76 29.31
CA ASN A 251 -2.28 -2.83 29.69
C ASN A 251 -2.19 -1.68 28.65
N TRP A 252 -2.91 -0.60 28.91
CA TRP A 252 -3.00 0.58 28.03
C TRP A 252 -1.68 1.39 27.97
N ALA A 253 -0.73 1.13 28.86
CA ALA A 253 0.57 1.82 28.91
C ALA A 253 1.56 1.37 27.81
N ALA A 254 1.24 0.38 27.01
CA ALA A 254 2.07 -0.13 25.89
C ALA A 254 1.69 0.51 24.54
N ILE A 255 0.83 1.54 24.51
CA ILE A 255 0.35 2.21 23.29
C ILE A 255 0.81 3.68 23.32
N SER A 256 2.10 3.88 23.55
CA SER A 256 2.75 5.19 23.34
C SER A 256 3.92 5.04 22.39
#